data_e6f5d45ccd891a00b94dfc493fd873d4
#
_entry.id   e6f5d45ccd891a00b94dfc493fd873d4
#
_cell.length_a   1.000
_cell.length_b   1.000
_cell.length_c   1.000
_cell.angle_alpha   90.00
_cell.angle_beta   90.00
_cell.angle_gamma   90.00
#
_symmetry.space_group_name_H-M   'P 1'
#
loop_
_entity.id
_entity.type
_entity.pdbx_description
1 polymer ?
#
loop_
_entity_poly.entity_id
_entity_poly.type
_entity_poly.pdbx_seq_one_letter_code
_entity_poly.pdbx_strand_id
1 'polypeptide(L)'
;MSTSNDIRFSNDVLVNAERLINRDFNGIYLVLGSHIADLERIEDPTRRQLMSERFIRHFLPKDKVEPYTRKGKEFLARYWEALRMEGCSWLSENGSKYAGQALISGLALAISHLFPAPWNVTGSVLAIIASILIKAGIDVLCDQKQNTPP
;
A
#
# COMPACT_ATOMS: atom_id res chain seq x y z
N MET A 1 -24.98 6.22 8.61
CA MET A 1 -24.10 5.58 7.72
C MET A 1 -22.89 6.38 7.46
N SER A 2 -21.82 5.86 7.76
CA SER A 2 -20.59 6.55 7.62
C SER A 2 -20.15 6.56 6.17
N THR A 3 -19.85 7.71 5.66
CA THR A 3 -19.36 7.80 4.31
C THR A 3 -17.86 7.87 4.24
N SER A 4 -17.20 8.02 5.38
CA SER A 4 -15.74 7.92 5.37
C SER A 4 -15.30 6.52 4.96
N ASN A 5 -16.24 5.58 4.92
CA ASN A 5 -15.96 4.21 4.50
C ASN A 5 -16.16 3.99 3.01
N ASP A 6 -16.38 5.05 2.26
CA ASP A 6 -16.58 4.94 0.82
C ASP A 6 -15.26 4.74 0.06
N ILE A 7 -14.28 4.17 0.71
CA ILE A 7 -13.07 3.72 0.02
C ILE A 7 -13.47 2.56 -0.88
N ARG A 8 -13.25 2.73 -2.16
CA ARG A 8 -13.63 1.71 -3.13
C ARG A 8 -12.39 1.12 -3.77
N PHE A 9 -12.42 -0.19 -3.88
CA PHE A 9 -11.36 -0.93 -4.54
C PHE A 9 -11.93 -1.52 -5.81
N SER A 10 -11.52 -0.99 -6.96
CA SER A 10 -11.91 -1.59 -8.23
C SER A 10 -11.20 -2.93 -8.39
N ASN A 11 -11.73 -3.78 -9.28
CA ASN A 11 -11.07 -5.04 -9.59
C ASN A 11 -9.63 -4.82 -10.05
N ASP A 12 -9.40 -3.79 -10.86
CA ASP A 12 -8.06 -3.52 -11.38
C ASP A 12 -7.09 -3.19 -10.25
N VAL A 13 -7.53 -2.40 -9.26
CA VAL A 13 -6.69 -2.06 -8.11
C VAL A 13 -6.31 -3.33 -7.34
N LEU A 14 -7.29 -4.18 -7.04
CA LEU A 14 -7.04 -5.37 -6.25
C LEU A 14 -6.22 -6.41 -7.00
N VAL A 15 -6.47 -6.58 -8.30
CA VAL A 15 -5.68 -7.51 -9.12
C VAL A 15 -4.23 -7.07 -9.18
N ASN A 16 -3.98 -5.78 -9.43
CA ASN A 16 -2.62 -5.28 -9.50
C ASN A 16 -1.93 -5.31 -8.14
N ALA A 17 -2.64 -5.03 -7.07
CA ALA A 17 -2.08 -5.14 -5.73
C ALA A 17 -1.68 -6.58 -5.41
N GLU A 18 -2.52 -7.54 -5.80
CA GLU A 18 -2.20 -8.95 -5.60
C GLU A 18 -0.94 -9.34 -6.37
N ARG A 19 -0.78 -8.84 -7.59
CA ARG A 19 0.43 -9.10 -8.38
C ARG A 19 1.68 -8.49 -7.74
N LEU A 20 1.54 -7.35 -7.08
CA LEU A 20 2.68 -6.69 -6.45
C LEU A 20 3.31 -7.55 -5.35
N ILE A 21 2.54 -8.40 -4.68
CA ILE A 21 3.06 -9.26 -3.63
C ILE A 21 4.18 -10.15 -4.18
N ASN A 22 4.15 -10.49 -5.46
CA ASN A 22 5.16 -11.33 -6.09
C ASN A 22 6.39 -10.55 -6.58
N ARG A 23 6.39 -9.22 -6.45
CA ARG A 23 7.54 -8.39 -6.80
C ARG A 23 8.44 -8.22 -5.58
N ASP A 24 9.70 -7.82 -5.81
CA ASP A 24 10.56 -7.48 -4.69
C ASP A 24 10.07 -6.17 -4.05
N PHE A 25 10.55 -5.92 -2.83
CA PHE A 25 10.10 -4.74 -2.10
C PHE A 25 10.42 -3.45 -2.84
N ASN A 26 11.58 -3.38 -3.48
CA ASN A 26 11.95 -2.17 -4.24
C ASN A 26 10.97 -1.89 -5.37
N GLY A 27 10.50 -2.93 -6.06
CA GLY A 27 9.48 -2.77 -7.08
C GLY A 27 8.18 -2.24 -6.53
N ILE A 28 7.77 -2.73 -5.36
CA ILE A 28 6.55 -2.24 -4.73
C ILE A 28 6.73 -0.81 -4.25
N TYR A 29 7.89 -0.46 -3.69
CA TYR A 29 8.17 0.91 -3.28
C TYR A 29 8.17 1.87 -4.46
N LEU A 30 8.67 1.44 -5.62
CA LEU A 30 8.62 2.26 -6.83
C LEU A 30 7.17 2.59 -7.19
N VAL A 31 6.29 1.60 -7.17
CA VAL A 31 4.88 1.82 -7.47
C VAL A 31 4.28 2.77 -6.44
N LEU A 32 4.54 2.55 -5.16
CA LEU A 32 4.02 3.40 -4.10
C LEU A 32 4.50 4.85 -4.27
N GLY A 33 5.78 5.05 -4.46
CA GLY A 33 6.36 6.39 -4.59
C GLY A 33 5.85 7.12 -5.82
N SER A 34 5.67 6.41 -6.92
CA SER A 34 5.11 6.98 -8.14
C SER A 34 3.67 7.45 -7.91
N HIS A 35 2.86 6.64 -7.22
CA HIS A 35 1.48 7.01 -6.92
C HIS A 35 1.41 8.20 -5.96
N ILE A 36 2.27 8.22 -4.95
CA ILE A 36 2.31 9.34 -4.02
C ILE A 36 2.68 10.63 -4.74
N ALA A 37 3.71 10.59 -5.59
CA ALA A 37 4.14 11.76 -6.33
C ALA A 37 3.03 12.29 -7.24
N ASP A 38 2.31 11.39 -7.91
CA ASP A 38 1.21 11.78 -8.77
C ASP A 38 0.06 12.39 -7.97
N LEU A 39 -0.29 11.76 -6.85
CA LEU A 39 -1.42 12.22 -6.03
C LEU A 39 -1.17 13.58 -5.41
N GLU A 40 0.09 13.94 -5.21
CA GLU A 40 0.43 15.28 -4.74
C GLU A 40 0.08 16.37 -5.74
N ARG A 41 -0.22 15.99 -7.00
CA ARG A 41 -0.55 16.93 -8.08
C ARG A 41 -1.96 16.77 -8.61
N ILE A 42 -2.75 15.83 -8.08
CA ILE A 42 -4.09 15.52 -8.58
C ILE A 42 -5.13 16.06 -7.60
N GLU A 43 -6.18 16.71 -8.12
CA GLU A 43 -7.24 17.25 -7.27
C GLU A 43 -8.09 16.17 -6.63
N ASP A 44 -8.33 15.06 -7.35
CA ASP A 44 -9.19 13.99 -6.86
C ASP A 44 -8.42 12.68 -6.84
N PRO A 45 -7.69 12.42 -5.75
CA PRO A 45 -6.86 11.21 -5.67
C PRO A 45 -7.67 9.92 -5.65
N THR A 46 -8.97 9.98 -5.32
CA THR A 46 -9.79 8.76 -5.26
C THR A 46 -10.03 8.16 -6.64
N ARG A 47 -9.83 8.92 -7.70
CA ARG A 47 -10.02 8.43 -9.07
C ARG A 47 -8.80 7.75 -9.64
N ARG A 48 -7.69 7.77 -8.91
CA ARG A 48 -6.44 7.23 -9.42
C ARG A 48 -6.50 5.71 -9.46
N GLN A 49 -6.17 5.13 -10.62
CA GLN A 49 -6.06 3.68 -10.77
C GLN A 49 -4.66 3.22 -10.36
N LEU A 50 -4.59 2.01 -9.82
CA LEU A 50 -3.30 1.41 -9.49
C LEU A 50 -2.63 0.92 -10.77
N MET A 51 -1.46 1.47 -11.07
CA MET A 51 -0.66 1.06 -12.20
C MET A 51 0.32 -0.03 -11.80
N SER A 52 0.63 -0.93 -12.74
CA SER A 52 1.60 -1.99 -12.50
C SER A 52 3.02 -1.42 -12.51
N GLU A 53 3.93 -2.14 -11.86
CA GLU A 53 5.35 -1.76 -11.87
C GLU A 53 5.89 -1.68 -13.30
N ARG A 54 5.51 -2.65 -14.15
CA ARG A 54 5.97 -2.69 -15.54
C ARG A 54 5.53 -1.44 -16.29
N PHE A 55 4.28 -1.02 -16.12
CA PHE A 55 3.76 0.17 -16.76
C PHE A 55 4.53 1.40 -16.31
N ILE A 56 4.77 1.52 -15.01
CA ILE A 56 5.48 2.66 -14.46
C ILE A 56 6.91 2.71 -14.99
N ARG A 57 7.61 1.58 -15.00
CA ARG A 57 8.99 1.55 -15.51
C ARG A 57 9.06 1.87 -16.98
N HIS A 58 8.00 1.53 -17.75
CA HIS A 58 7.99 1.84 -19.18
C HIS A 58 7.86 3.34 -19.44
N PHE A 59 7.03 4.03 -18.68
CA PHE A 59 6.73 5.45 -18.92
C PHE A 59 7.54 6.41 -18.05
N LEU A 60 8.13 5.92 -16.97
CA LEU A 60 8.88 6.77 -16.07
C LEU A 60 10.30 6.97 -16.60
N PRO A 61 10.81 8.22 -16.62
CA PRO A 61 12.21 8.44 -16.97
C PRO A 61 13.14 7.67 -16.03
N LYS A 62 14.22 7.14 -16.59
CA LYS A 62 15.14 6.29 -15.83
C LYS A 62 15.72 7.00 -14.60
N ASP A 63 15.96 8.31 -14.72
CA ASP A 63 16.50 9.09 -13.61
C ASP A 63 15.52 9.32 -12.47
N LYS A 64 14.25 8.95 -12.66
CA LYS A 64 13.21 9.07 -11.62
C LYS A 64 12.92 7.75 -10.89
N VAL A 65 13.44 6.64 -11.40
CA VAL A 65 13.11 5.33 -10.81
C VAL A 65 13.58 5.25 -9.36
N GLU A 66 14.86 5.53 -9.10
CA GLU A 66 15.36 5.45 -7.75
C GLU A 66 14.78 6.50 -6.81
N PRO A 67 14.67 7.78 -7.20
CA PRO A 67 14.02 8.76 -6.34
C PRO A 67 12.60 8.38 -5.95
N TYR A 68 11.84 7.78 -6.86
CA TYR A 68 10.47 7.36 -6.54
C TYR A 68 10.45 6.12 -5.65
N THR A 69 11.38 5.19 -5.86
CA THR A 69 11.52 4.05 -4.95
C THR A 69 11.81 4.53 -3.53
N ARG A 70 12.74 5.47 -3.39
CA ARG A 70 13.07 6.05 -2.09
C ARG A 70 11.88 6.79 -1.49
N LYS A 71 11.14 7.53 -2.31
CA LYS A 71 9.95 8.26 -1.87
C LYS A 71 8.92 7.31 -1.27
N GLY A 72 8.68 6.18 -1.93
CA GLY A 72 7.75 5.19 -1.41
C GLY A 72 8.21 4.61 -0.09
N LYS A 73 9.49 4.27 0.02
CA LYS A 73 10.02 3.72 1.24
C LYS A 73 9.99 4.72 2.38
N GLU A 74 10.33 5.98 2.12
CA GLU A 74 10.30 7.04 3.14
C GLU A 74 8.88 7.32 3.59
N PHE A 75 7.93 7.30 2.67
CA PHE A 75 6.52 7.47 3.04
C PHE A 75 6.08 6.37 4.00
N LEU A 76 6.39 5.13 3.67
CA LEU A 76 6.01 4.00 4.52
C LEU A 76 6.71 4.08 5.88
N ALA A 77 7.98 4.50 5.88
CA ALA A 77 8.75 4.58 7.13
C ALA A 77 8.12 5.52 8.14
N ARG A 78 7.47 6.59 7.68
CA ARG A 78 6.82 7.55 8.59
C ARG A 78 5.71 6.91 9.40
N TYR A 79 5.05 5.91 8.85
CA TYR A 79 3.89 5.28 9.48
C TYR A 79 4.20 3.85 9.91
N TRP A 80 5.47 3.44 9.81
CA TRP A 80 5.81 2.02 9.94
C TRP A 80 5.39 1.43 11.28
N GLU A 81 5.66 2.11 12.38
CA GLU A 81 5.33 1.54 13.68
C GLU A 81 3.83 1.29 13.82
N ALA A 82 3.01 2.28 13.44
CA ALA A 82 1.57 2.12 13.51
C ALA A 82 1.08 1.05 12.55
N LEU A 83 1.65 1.02 11.33
CA LEU A 83 1.27 0.02 10.32
C LEU A 83 1.66 -1.38 10.77
N ARG A 84 2.85 -1.53 11.35
CA ARG A 84 3.31 -2.82 11.84
C ARG A 84 2.38 -3.35 12.92
N MET A 85 2.03 -2.51 13.87
CA MET A 85 1.15 -2.92 14.97
C MET A 85 -0.25 -3.25 14.49
N GLU A 86 -0.82 -2.42 13.64
CA GLU A 86 -2.16 -2.68 13.10
C GLU A 86 -2.15 -3.92 12.22
N GLY A 87 -1.13 -4.08 11.38
CA GLY A 87 -1.00 -5.25 10.54
C GLY A 87 -0.84 -6.54 11.35
N CYS A 88 -0.03 -6.49 12.40
CA CYS A 88 0.13 -7.62 13.31
C CYS A 88 -1.22 -8.02 13.91
N SER A 89 -1.95 -7.04 14.46
CA SER A 89 -3.22 -7.30 15.11
C SER A 89 -4.26 -7.82 14.12
N TRP A 90 -4.41 -7.12 12.99
CA TRP A 90 -5.45 -7.49 12.03
C TRP A 90 -5.20 -8.84 11.38
N LEU A 91 -3.95 -9.10 10.99
CA LEU A 91 -3.61 -10.38 10.35
C LEU A 91 -3.67 -11.54 11.34
N SER A 92 -3.37 -11.30 12.61
CA SER A 92 -3.52 -12.35 13.62
C SER A 92 -4.96 -12.81 13.75
N GLU A 93 -5.91 -11.88 13.62
CA GLU A 93 -7.33 -12.22 13.72
C GLU A 93 -7.92 -12.71 12.40
N ASN A 94 -7.46 -12.15 11.27
CA ASN A 94 -8.18 -12.31 10.01
C ASN A 94 -7.37 -13.01 8.92
N GLY A 95 -6.07 -13.22 9.13
CA GLY A 95 -5.20 -13.77 8.09
C GLY A 95 -5.60 -15.15 7.61
N SER A 96 -6.24 -15.94 8.47
CA SER A 96 -6.70 -17.26 8.09
C SER A 96 -8.13 -17.27 7.56
N LYS A 97 -8.86 -16.15 7.70
CA LYS A 97 -10.25 -16.04 7.27
C LYS A 97 -10.39 -15.55 5.85
N TYR A 98 -9.42 -14.81 5.36
CA TYR A 98 -9.48 -14.18 4.04
C TYR A 98 -8.23 -14.52 3.26
N ALA A 99 -8.32 -14.47 1.94
CA ALA A 99 -7.20 -14.73 1.05
C ALA A 99 -7.31 -13.83 -0.18
N GLY A 100 -6.18 -13.64 -0.87
CA GLY A 100 -6.15 -12.92 -2.13
C GLY A 100 -6.66 -11.49 -2.00
N GLN A 101 -7.54 -11.11 -2.91
CA GLN A 101 -8.04 -9.74 -2.97
C GLN A 101 -8.85 -9.35 -1.74
N ALA A 102 -9.56 -10.29 -1.13
CA ALA A 102 -10.33 -10.02 0.08
C ALA A 102 -9.41 -9.69 1.25
N LEU A 103 -8.27 -10.35 1.33
CA LEU A 103 -7.28 -10.08 2.36
C LEU A 103 -6.70 -8.67 2.18
N ILE A 104 -6.36 -8.32 0.94
CA ILE A 104 -5.80 -7.00 0.63
C ILE A 104 -6.80 -5.90 0.97
N SER A 105 -8.05 -6.02 0.51
CA SER A 105 -9.05 -4.98 0.74
C SER A 105 -9.38 -4.84 2.21
N GLY A 106 -9.50 -5.95 2.92
CA GLY A 106 -9.77 -5.92 4.35
C GLY A 106 -8.68 -5.23 5.15
N LEU A 107 -7.43 -5.58 4.88
CA LEU A 107 -6.30 -4.95 5.54
C LEU A 107 -6.18 -3.47 5.16
N ALA A 108 -6.39 -3.14 3.89
CA ALA A 108 -6.34 -1.75 3.43
C ALA A 108 -7.36 -0.90 4.18
N LEU A 109 -8.58 -1.40 4.37
CA LEU A 109 -9.58 -0.69 5.14
C LEU A 109 -9.15 -0.54 6.60
N ALA A 110 -8.57 -1.60 7.17
CA ALA A 110 -8.16 -1.57 8.57
C ALA A 110 -7.08 -0.52 8.84
N ILE A 111 -6.18 -0.30 7.90
CA ILE A 111 -5.07 0.66 8.09
C ILE A 111 -5.42 2.07 7.64
N SER A 112 -6.55 2.27 6.99
CA SER A 112 -6.88 3.57 6.37
C SER A 112 -6.88 4.71 7.38
N HIS A 113 -7.32 4.46 8.60
CA HIS A 113 -7.42 5.49 9.64
C HIS A 113 -6.06 5.98 10.13
N LEU A 114 -4.97 5.29 9.78
CA LEU A 114 -3.63 5.69 10.20
C LEU A 114 -3.08 6.85 9.38
N PHE A 115 -3.73 7.20 8.27
CA PHE A 115 -3.22 8.20 7.35
C PHE A 115 -4.08 9.45 7.35
N PRO A 116 -3.45 10.63 7.17
CA PRO A 116 -4.22 11.86 6.98
C PRO A 116 -4.81 11.88 5.57
N ALA A 117 -5.80 12.76 5.36
CA ALA A 117 -6.34 12.97 4.03
C ALA A 117 -5.25 13.54 3.11
N PRO A 118 -5.20 13.18 1.83
CA PRO A 118 -6.17 12.32 1.15
C PRO A 118 -5.82 10.83 1.16
N TRP A 119 -4.72 10.46 1.81
CA TRP A 119 -4.21 9.07 1.75
C TRP A 119 -5.20 8.08 2.35
N ASN A 120 -5.95 8.50 3.37
CA ASN A 120 -6.91 7.64 4.05
C ASN A 120 -8.09 7.21 3.20
N VAL A 121 -8.27 7.83 2.02
CA VAL A 121 -9.37 7.46 1.12
C VAL A 121 -8.86 7.07 -0.28
N THR A 122 -7.54 6.98 -0.45
CA THR A 122 -6.95 6.64 -1.74
C THR A 122 -6.76 5.14 -1.83
N GLY A 123 -7.70 4.46 -2.47
CA GLY A 123 -7.72 3.00 -2.53
C GLY A 123 -6.45 2.41 -3.11
N SER A 124 -5.87 3.02 -4.16
CA SER A 124 -4.66 2.48 -4.76
C SER A 124 -3.47 2.52 -3.80
N VAL A 125 -3.28 3.63 -3.09
CA VAL A 125 -2.19 3.74 -2.11
C VAL A 125 -2.39 2.75 -0.97
N LEU A 126 -3.62 2.67 -0.43
CA LEU A 126 -3.92 1.76 0.66
C LEU A 126 -3.72 0.30 0.26
N ALA A 127 -4.12 -0.06 -0.97
CA ALA A 127 -3.94 -1.43 -1.46
C ALA A 127 -2.46 -1.77 -1.64
N ILE A 128 -1.65 -0.83 -2.12
CA ILE A 128 -0.20 -1.05 -2.23
C ILE A 128 0.40 -1.29 -0.85
N ILE A 129 0.04 -0.46 0.11
CA ILE A 129 0.57 -0.60 1.46
C ILE A 129 0.14 -1.92 2.09
N ALA A 130 -1.13 -2.30 1.90
CA ALA A 130 -1.61 -3.60 2.38
C ALA A 130 -0.80 -4.74 1.77
N SER A 131 -0.46 -4.65 0.48
CA SER A 131 0.35 -5.66 -0.19
C SER A 131 1.74 -5.76 0.43
N ILE A 132 2.33 -4.64 0.81
CA ILE A 132 3.64 -4.64 1.47
C ILE A 132 3.55 -5.37 2.82
N LEU A 133 2.50 -5.09 3.59
CA LEU A 133 2.32 -5.72 4.90
C LEU A 133 2.11 -7.23 4.76
N ILE A 134 1.30 -7.65 3.79
CA ILE A 134 1.04 -9.07 3.55
C ILE A 134 2.33 -9.76 3.11
N LYS A 135 3.09 -9.11 2.23
CA LYS A 135 4.37 -9.68 1.77
C LYS A 135 5.37 -9.81 2.91
N ALA A 136 5.43 -8.83 3.80
CA ALA A 136 6.34 -8.88 4.95
C ALA A 136 5.99 -10.05 5.86
N GLY A 137 4.70 -10.30 6.06
CA GLY A 137 4.24 -11.43 6.83
C GLY A 137 4.08 -11.12 8.30
N ILE A 138 3.26 -11.94 8.95
CA ILE A 138 2.86 -11.72 10.34
C ILE A 138 4.07 -11.76 11.29
N ASP A 139 5.04 -12.62 11.00
CA ASP A 139 6.21 -12.73 11.88
C ASP A 139 7.01 -11.44 11.91
N VAL A 140 7.17 -10.77 10.77
CA VAL A 140 7.86 -9.50 10.69
C VAL A 140 7.04 -8.41 11.38
N LEU A 141 5.73 -8.38 11.10
CA LEU A 141 4.87 -7.32 11.62
C LEU A 141 4.73 -7.40 13.14
N CYS A 142 4.73 -8.60 13.69
CA CYS A 142 4.57 -8.79 15.12
C CYS A 142 5.90 -8.73 15.88
N ASP A 143 7.02 -8.53 15.18
CA ASP A 143 8.34 -8.42 15.79
C ASP A 143 8.57 -6.99 16.23
N GLN A 144 8.62 -6.76 17.54
CA GLN A 144 8.84 -5.42 18.09
C GLN A 144 10.19 -4.82 17.74
N LYS A 145 11.12 -5.65 17.29
CA LYS A 145 12.46 -5.18 16.90
C LYS A 145 12.51 -4.70 15.46
N GLN A 146 11.45 -4.92 14.70
CA GLN A 146 11.40 -4.51 13.30
C GLN A 146 11.07 -3.03 13.20
N ASN A 147 12.09 -2.19 13.35
CA ASN A 147 11.92 -0.73 13.47
C ASN A 147 11.77 -0.03 12.12
N THR A 148 12.12 -0.70 11.03
CA THR A 148 12.06 -0.11 9.69
C THR A 148 11.32 -1.06 8.75
N PRO A 149 10.71 -0.51 7.67
CA PRO A 149 10.07 -1.36 6.67
C PRO A 149 11.10 -2.22 5.94
N PRO A 150 10.67 -3.38 5.46
CA PRO A 150 11.56 -4.28 4.72
C PRO A 150 12.16 -3.71 3.47
#